data_0a780eadf16da463adf0a620110eb03d
#
_entry.id   0a780eadf16da463adf0a620110eb03d
#
_cell.length_a   1.000
_cell.length_b   1.000
_cell.length_c   1.000
_cell.angle_alpha   90.00
_cell.angle_beta   90.00
_cell.angle_gamma   90.00
#
_symmetry.space_group_name_H-M   'P 1'
#
loop_
_entity.id
_entity.type
_entity.pdbx_description
1 polymer ?
#
loop_
_entity_poly.entity_id
_entity_poly.type
_entity_poly.pdbx_seq_one_letter_code
_entity_poly.pdbx_strand_id
1 'polypeptide(L)'
;MTEILRLISSYRARRPARVSGFLDALFRHLAHCARAEARATEDRIWDVWMHHPHRDAARELDLATGDIAARRYDIAETRLTLLLRRAPDFAEAWHKRAALYYLLGRDGECLHDIARTLELEPRHFGAMLHFAEIVRASAAEARFAVAVARSIHPHLTIPD
;
A
#
# COMPACT_ATOMS: atom_id res chain seq x y z
N MET A 1 10.36 -12.34 3.79
CA MET A 1 11.06 -11.75 2.63
C MET A 1 10.76 -12.48 1.33
N THR A 2 11.07 -13.77 1.20
CA THR A 2 10.79 -14.55 -0.03
C THR A 2 9.33 -14.54 -0.48
N GLU A 3 8.38 -14.51 0.45
CA GLU A 3 6.95 -14.43 0.16
C GLU A 3 6.58 -13.11 -0.52
N ILE A 4 7.04 -11.97 0.00
CA ILE A 4 6.75 -10.65 -0.59
C ILE A 4 7.31 -10.57 -2.02
N LEU A 5 8.52 -11.07 -2.27
CA LEU A 5 9.08 -11.11 -3.62
C LEU A 5 8.24 -11.96 -4.59
N ARG A 6 7.67 -13.08 -4.11
CA ARG A 6 6.71 -13.85 -4.91
C ARG A 6 5.43 -13.08 -5.19
N LEU A 7 4.89 -12.39 -4.19
CA LEU A 7 3.71 -11.54 -4.36
C LEU A 7 3.95 -10.45 -5.39
N ILE A 8 5.09 -9.75 -5.29
CA ILE A 8 5.48 -8.71 -6.24
C ILE A 8 5.67 -9.28 -7.65
N SER A 9 6.36 -10.42 -7.82
CA SER A 9 6.61 -11.02 -9.13
C SER A 9 5.34 -11.54 -9.80
N SER A 10 4.35 -11.96 -9.02
CA SER A 10 3.08 -12.52 -9.53
C SER A 10 1.96 -11.50 -9.70
N TYR A 11 2.22 -10.19 -9.51
CA TYR A 11 1.15 -9.17 -9.47
C TYR A 11 0.29 -9.14 -10.74
N ARG A 12 0.85 -9.39 -11.92
CA ARG A 12 0.11 -9.41 -13.20
C ARG A 12 -0.86 -10.58 -13.31
N ALA A 13 -0.55 -11.71 -12.67
CA ALA A 13 -1.37 -12.91 -12.69
C ALA A 13 -2.45 -12.90 -11.60
N ARG A 14 -2.31 -12.04 -10.60
CA ARG A 14 -3.19 -11.98 -9.44
C ARG A 14 -4.27 -10.92 -9.63
N ARG A 15 -5.51 -11.29 -9.30
CA ARG A 15 -6.60 -10.34 -9.20
C ARG A 15 -6.68 -9.81 -7.77
N PRO A 16 -6.94 -8.51 -7.55
CA PRO A 16 -7.21 -8.00 -6.22
C PRO A 16 -8.40 -8.71 -5.59
N ALA A 17 -8.40 -8.86 -4.27
CA ALA A 17 -9.47 -9.51 -3.52
C ALA A 17 -10.82 -8.84 -3.73
N ARG A 18 -10.82 -7.52 -4.00
CA ARG A 18 -11.98 -6.74 -4.43
C ARG A 18 -11.71 -6.15 -5.82
N VAL A 19 -12.48 -6.60 -6.79
CA VAL A 19 -12.42 -6.04 -8.16
C VAL A 19 -13.36 -4.84 -8.20
N SER A 20 -12.77 -3.65 -8.32
CA SER A 20 -13.51 -2.42 -8.64
C SER A 20 -13.22 -2.07 -10.10
N GLY A 21 -14.24 -2.10 -10.95
CA GLY A 21 -14.09 -1.68 -12.35
C GLY A 21 -13.59 -0.24 -12.49
N PHE A 22 -13.91 0.61 -11.50
CA PHE A 22 -13.42 1.97 -11.43
C PHE A 22 -11.91 2.03 -11.15
N LEU A 23 -11.42 1.28 -10.16
CA LEU A 23 -10.00 1.20 -9.84
C LEU A 23 -9.19 0.62 -11.02
N ASP A 24 -9.71 -0.39 -11.69
CA ASP A 24 -9.08 -0.95 -12.90
C ASP A 24 -8.99 0.07 -14.05
N ALA A 25 -10.00 0.92 -14.19
CA ALA A 25 -9.97 2.01 -15.16
C ALA A 25 -8.90 3.05 -14.81
N LEU A 26 -8.74 3.40 -13.52
CA LEU A 26 -7.70 4.31 -13.05
C LEU A 26 -6.30 3.75 -13.33
N PHE A 27 -6.04 2.48 -13.06
CA PHE A 27 -4.74 1.86 -13.36
C PHE A 27 -4.46 1.79 -14.86
N ARG A 28 -5.47 1.50 -15.69
CA ARG A 28 -5.30 1.56 -17.15
C ARG A 28 -4.98 2.97 -17.63
N HIS A 29 -5.65 3.98 -17.07
CA HIS A 29 -5.35 5.37 -17.39
C HIS A 29 -3.94 5.75 -16.94
N LEU A 30 -3.56 5.43 -15.70
CA LEU A 30 -2.24 5.72 -15.14
C LEU A 30 -1.09 5.14 -15.98
N ALA A 31 -1.30 3.95 -16.55
CA ALA A 31 -0.29 3.29 -17.38
C ALA A 31 -0.02 4.00 -18.73
N HIS A 32 -0.93 4.85 -19.21
CA HIS A 32 -0.86 5.45 -20.53
C HIS A 32 -1.03 6.98 -20.56
N CYS A 33 -1.38 7.61 -19.43
CA CYS A 33 -1.59 9.05 -19.36
C CYS A 33 -0.28 9.84 -19.47
N ALA A 34 -0.38 11.11 -19.81
CA ALA A 34 0.75 12.03 -19.75
C ALA A 34 1.18 12.28 -18.30
N ARG A 35 2.46 12.62 -18.10
CA ARG A 35 3.01 12.90 -16.76
C ARG A 35 2.22 13.97 -15.99
N ALA A 36 1.69 14.97 -16.68
CA ALA A 36 0.88 16.03 -16.07
C ALA A 36 -0.42 15.51 -15.43
N GLU A 37 -0.98 14.41 -15.94
CA GLU A 37 -2.24 13.81 -15.46
C GLU A 37 -2.00 12.72 -14.41
N ALA A 38 -0.77 12.20 -14.36
CA ALA A 38 -0.44 11.04 -13.53
C ALA A 38 -0.72 11.29 -12.04
N ARG A 39 -0.37 12.49 -11.53
CA ARG A 39 -0.60 12.85 -10.13
C ARG A 39 -2.08 12.85 -9.77
N ALA A 40 -2.92 13.48 -10.58
CA ALA A 40 -4.37 13.50 -10.33
C ALA A 40 -4.98 12.08 -10.39
N THR A 41 -4.45 11.21 -11.24
CA THR A 41 -4.87 9.81 -11.31
C THR A 41 -4.40 9.02 -10.10
N GLU A 42 -3.17 9.24 -9.67
CA GLU A 42 -2.61 8.66 -8.45
C GLU A 42 -3.45 9.06 -7.22
N ASP A 43 -3.76 10.35 -7.04
CA ASP A 43 -4.59 10.85 -5.94
C ASP A 43 -5.96 10.13 -5.92
N ARG A 44 -6.57 9.92 -7.08
CA ARG A 44 -7.84 9.16 -7.17
C ARG A 44 -7.69 7.68 -6.82
N ILE A 45 -6.54 7.06 -7.12
CA ILE A 45 -6.26 5.68 -6.68
C ILE A 45 -6.15 5.63 -5.16
N TRP A 46 -5.42 6.58 -4.56
CA TRP A 46 -5.34 6.70 -3.10
C TRP A 46 -6.70 6.92 -2.48
N ASP A 47 -7.55 7.79 -3.04
CA ASP A 47 -8.92 7.98 -2.57
C ASP A 47 -9.72 6.66 -2.57
N VAL A 48 -9.61 5.85 -3.63
CA VAL A 48 -10.28 4.55 -3.68
C VAL A 48 -9.75 3.61 -2.61
N TRP A 49 -8.44 3.56 -2.41
CA TRP A 49 -7.84 2.71 -1.39
C TRP A 49 -8.18 3.14 0.04
N MET A 50 -8.35 4.44 0.30
CA MET A 50 -8.81 4.96 1.60
C MET A 50 -10.27 4.65 1.88
N HIS A 51 -11.07 4.29 0.88
CA HIS A 51 -12.48 3.96 1.05
C HIS A 51 -12.69 2.47 1.30
N HIS A 52 -13.64 2.19 2.19
CA HIS A 52 -14.15 0.85 2.45
C HIS A 52 -15.68 0.87 2.41
N PRO A 53 -16.37 -0.22 1.96
CA PRO A 53 -17.83 -0.29 1.95
C PRO A 53 -18.48 -0.02 3.31
N HIS A 54 -17.80 -0.40 4.38
CA HIS A 54 -18.23 -0.02 5.73
C HIS A 54 -17.70 1.39 6.05
N ARG A 55 -18.62 2.35 6.10
CA ARG A 55 -18.33 3.78 6.37
C ARG A 55 -17.49 3.98 7.64
N ASP A 56 -17.76 3.22 8.68
CA ASP A 56 -17.02 3.30 9.94
C ASP A 56 -15.55 2.88 9.78
N ALA A 57 -15.28 1.90 8.88
CA ALA A 57 -13.90 1.45 8.64
C ALA A 57 -13.07 2.55 7.97
N ALA A 58 -13.61 3.23 6.97
CA ALA A 58 -12.91 4.35 6.31
C ALA A 58 -12.62 5.49 7.31
N ARG A 59 -13.62 5.84 8.15
CA ARG A 59 -13.44 6.86 9.19
C ARG A 59 -12.36 6.48 10.22
N GLU A 60 -12.34 5.21 10.66
CA GLU A 60 -11.31 4.74 11.59
C GLU A 60 -9.92 4.78 10.97
N LEU A 61 -9.80 4.51 9.67
CA LEU A 61 -8.53 4.65 8.94
C LEU A 61 -8.07 6.11 8.88
N ASP A 62 -8.97 7.06 8.60
CA ASP A 62 -8.66 8.49 8.60
C ASP A 62 -8.17 8.96 9.97
N LEU A 63 -8.87 8.56 11.05
CA LEU A 63 -8.46 8.88 12.41
C LEU A 63 -7.08 8.29 12.74
N ALA A 64 -6.82 7.05 12.37
CA ALA A 64 -5.52 6.41 12.59
C ALA A 64 -4.40 7.11 11.82
N THR A 65 -4.68 7.54 10.58
CA THR A 65 -3.74 8.32 9.76
C THR A 65 -3.42 9.66 10.43
N GLY A 66 -4.43 10.34 10.98
CA GLY A 66 -4.24 11.56 11.78
C GLY A 66 -3.44 11.32 13.06
N ASP A 67 -3.65 10.17 13.72
CA ASP A 67 -2.89 9.79 14.93
C ASP A 67 -1.40 9.55 14.58
N ILE A 68 -1.10 8.89 13.45
CA ILE A 68 0.28 8.73 12.96
C ILE A 68 0.93 10.09 12.69
N ALA A 69 0.24 10.98 11.98
CA ALA A 69 0.74 12.31 11.67
C ALA A 69 1.01 13.15 12.93
N ALA A 70 0.18 12.98 13.97
CA ALA A 70 0.33 13.61 15.27
C ALA A 70 1.32 12.87 16.19
N ARG A 71 2.01 11.83 15.72
CA ARG A 71 2.94 10.98 16.47
C ARG A 71 2.31 10.28 17.68
N ARG A 72 1.01 10.06 17.67
CA ARG A 72 0.28 9.30 18.70
C ARG A 72 0.28 7.81 18.34
N TYR A 73 1.47 7.22 18.29
CA TYR A 73 1.70 5.90 17.71
C TYR A 73 0.95 4.77 18.42
N ASP A 74 0.88 4.78 19.75
CA ASP A 74 0.15 3.77 20.53
C ASP A 74 -1.36 3.78 20.23
N ILE A 75 -1.93 4.98 20.07
CA ILE A 75 -3.34 5.18 19.72
C ILE A 75 -3.57 4.69 18.29
N ALA A 76 -2.69 5.06 17.36
CA ALA A 76 -2.77 4.63 15.95
C ALA A 76 -2.68 3.10 15.84
N GLU A 77 -1.75 2.44 16.54
CA GLU A 77 -1.59 0.99 16.53
C GLU A 77 -2.84 0.28 17.06
N THR A 78 -3.37 0.76 18.20
CA THR A 78 -4.59 0.21 18.79
C THR A 78 -5.76 0.33 17.80
N ARG A 79 -5.96 1.51 17.23
CA ARG A 79 -7.04 1.78 16.26
C ARG A 79 -6.93 0.91 15.01
N LEU A 80 -5.74 0.84 14.39
CA LEU A 80 -5.51 0.02 13.21
C LEU A 80 -5.70 -1.48 13.50
N THR A 81 -5.25 -1.94 14.67
CA THR A 81 -5.42 -3.34 15.08
C THR A 81 -6.89 -3.69 15.25
N LEU A 82 -7.69 -2.83 15.89
CA LEU A 82 -9.12 -3.02 16.03
C LEU A 82 -9.86 -2.93 14.68
N LEU A 83 -9.45 -2.01 13.82
CA LEU A 83 -9.99 -1.88 12.46
C LEU A 83 -9.76 -3.17 11.67
N LEU A 84 -8.54 -3.69 11.65
CA LEU A 84 -8.17 -4.88 10.89
C LEU A 84 -8.81 -6.18 11.40
N ARG A 85 -9.22 -6.24 12.68
CA ARG A 85 -10.07 -7.34 13.20
C ARG A 85 -11.48 -7.31 12.61
N ARG A 86 -12.03 -6.12 12.31
CA ARG A 86 -13.38 -5.92 11.77
C ARG A 86 -13.43 -5.93 10.24
N ALA A 87 -12.37 -5.43 9.61
CA ALA A 87 -12.22 -5.32 8.15
C ALA A 87 -10.85 -5.89 7.71
N PRO A 88 -10.65 -7.21 7.79
CA PRO A 88 -9.37 -7.85 7.44
C PRO A 88 -9.05 -7.79 5.95
N ASP A 89 -10.01 -7.41 5.12
CA ASP A 89 -9.90 -7.22 3.68
C ASP A 89 -9.61 -5.75 3.27
N PHE A 90 -9.33 -4.87 4.24
CA PHE A 90 -9.01 -3.48 3.98
C PHE A 90 -7.49 -3.30 3.73
N ALA A 91 -7.07 -3.39 2.46
CA ALA A 91 -5.66 -3.36 2.07
C ALA A 91 -4.91 -2.11 2.59
N GLU A 92 -5.53 -0.92 2.48
CA GLU A 92 -4.89 0.32 2.92
C GLU A 92 -4.72 0.39 4.43
N ALA A 93 -5.60 -0.23 5.22
CA ALA A 93 -5.42 -0.29 6.67
C ALA A 93 -4.20 -1.15 7.07
N TRP A 94 -3.94 -2.26 6.36
CA TRP A 94 -2.72 -3.04 6.50
C TRP A 94 -1.49 -2.19 6.14
N HIS A 95 -1.53 -1.49 5.01
CA HIS A 95 -0.45 -0.61 4.57
C HIS A 95 -0.17 0.53 5.57
N LYS A 96 -1.19 1.19 6.13
CA LYS A 96 -1.00 2.22 7.16
C LYS A 96 -0.37 1.66 8.44
N ARG A 97 -0.73 0.43 8.83
CA ARG A 97 -0.10 -0.19 9.99
C ARG A 97 1.35 -0.61 9.69
N ALA A 98 1.63 -1.08 8.47
CA ALA A 98 3.00 -1.31 8.03
C ALA A 98 3.85 -0.03 8.11
N ALA A 99 3.33 1.10 7.63
CA ALA A 99 4.01 2.40 7.73
C ALA A 99 4.28 2.81 9.19
N LEU A 100 3.32 2.57 10.09
CA LEU A 100 3.52 2.80 11.52
C LEU A 100 4.63 1.91 12.08
N TYR A 101 4.63 0.61 11.76
CA TYR A 101 5.68 -0.32 12.23
C TYR A 101 7.06 0.05 11.69
N TYR A 102 7.14 0.52 10.45
CA TYR A 102 8.38 1.07 9.90
C TYR A 102 8.90 2.26 10.71
N LEU A 103 8.04 3.22 11.06
CA LEU A 103 8.41 4.37 11.92
C LEU A 103 8.88 3.96 13.32
N LEU A 104 8.40 2.82 13.82
CA LEU A 104 8.78 2.25 15.10
C LEU A 104 10.01 1.33 15.05
N GLY A 105 10.61 1.10 13.86
CA GLY A 105 11.72 0.18 13.66
C GLY A 105 11.35 -1.29 13.83
N ARG A 106 10.07 -1.62 13.67
CA ARG A 106 9.51 -2.98 13.84
C ARG A 106 9.39 -3.66 12.49
N ASP A 107 10.54 -3.92 11.85
CA ASP A 107 10.62 -4.41 10.46
C ASP A 107 9.88 -5.73 10.23
N GLY A 108 9.86 -6.64 11.21
CA GLY A 108 9.18 -7.93 11.09
C GLY A 108 7.67 -7.77 10.93
N GLU A 109 7.04 -6.95 11.77
CA GLU A 109 5.61 -6.65 11.69
C GLU A 109 5.28 -5.82 10.46
N CYS A 110 6.16 -4.89 10.09
CA CYS A 110 6.02 -4.12 8.87
C CYS A 110 5.98 -5.03 7.64
N LEU A 111 6.92 -5.98 7.50
CA LEU A 111 6.96 -6.94 6.40
C LEU A 111 5.72 -7.83 6.37
N HIS A 112 5.22 -8.27 7.53
CA HIS A 112 3.96 -9.02 7.61
C HIS A 112 2.80 -8.23 7.01
N ASP A 113 2.63 -6.98 7.41
CA ASP A 113 1.52 -6.15 6.96
C ASP A 113 1.65 -5.72 5.49
N ILE A 114 2.88 -5.55 4.98
CA ILE A 114 3.14 -5.36 3.55
C ILE A 114 2.70 -6.61 2.76
N ALA A 115 3.01 -7.81 3.23
CA ALA A 115 2.57 -9.05 2.58
C ALA A 115 1.04 -9.10 2.50
N ARG A 116 0.35 -8.80 3.61
CA ARG A 116 -1.13 -8.75 3.63
C ARG A 116 -1.69 -7.71 2.68
N THR A 117 -1.08 -6.52 2.61
CA THR A 117 -1.47 -5.48 1.65
C THR A 117 -1.39 -5.99 0.21
N LEU A 118 -0.27 -6.62 -0.16
CA LEU A 118 -0.04 -7.12 -1.52
C LEU A 118 -0.86 -8.37 -1.86
N GLU A 119 -1.29 -9.15 -0.89
CA GLU A 119 -2.26 -10.23 -1.10
C GLU A 119 -3.63 -9.69 -1.50
N LEU A 120 -4.07 -8.60 -0.87
CA LEU A 120 -5.38 -7.97 -1.09
C LEU A 120 -5.40 -7.08 -2.34
N GLU A 121 -4.36 -6.26 -2.53
CA GLU A 121 -4.17 -5.40 -3.70
C GLU A 121 -2.76 -5.59 -4.28
N PRO A 122 -2.60 -6.48 -5.26
CA PRO A 122 -1.30 -6.77 -5.87
C PRO A 122 -0.64 -5.60 -6.60
N ARG A 123 -1.40 -4.52 -6.87
CA ARG A 123 -0.92 -3.31 -7.55
C ARG A 123 -0.56 -2.19 -6.57
N HIS A 124 -0.50 -2.48 -5.27
CA HIS A 124 -0.26 -1.48 -4.25
C HIS A 124 1.20 -0.98 -4.29
N PHE A 125 1.48 -0.05 -5.19
CA PHE A 125 2.84 0.47 -5.43
C PHE A 125 3.45 1.10 -4.16
N GLY A 126 2.66 1.73 -3.28
CA GLY A 126 3.13 2.25 -1.99
C GLY A 126 3.70 1.16 -1.08
N ALA A 127 3.05 -0.02 -0.99
CA ALA A 127 3.56 -1.15 -0.23
C ALA A 127 4.85 -1.73 -0.84
N MET A 128 4.97 -1.73 -2.17
CA MET A 128 6.21 -2.14 -2.84
C MET A 128 7.38 -1.18 -2.56
N LEU A 129 7.12 0.13 -2.49
CA LEU A 129 8.14 1.11 -2.13
C LEU A 129 8.56 0.98 -0.65
N HIS A 130 7.63 0.79 0.27
CA HIS A 130 7.97 0.49 1.67
C HIS A 130 8.82 -0.78 1.79
N PHE A 131 8.47 -1.84 1.06
CA PHE A 131 9.30 -3.04 1.02
C PHE A 131 10.71 -2.75 0.51
N ALA A 132 10.84 -1.99 -0.59
CA ALA A 132 12.14 -1.62 -1.16
C ALA A 132 13.01 -0.84 -0.15
N GLU A 133 12.40 0.04 0.65
CA GLU A 133 13.08 0.80 1.69
C GLU A 133 13.62 -0.09 2.81
N ILE A 134 12.82 -1.05 3.29
CA ILE A 134 13.24 -1.99 4.34
C ILE A 134 14.40 -2.85 3.86
N VAL A 135 14.33 -3.33 2.61
CA VAL A 135 15.36 -4.24 2.04
C VAL A 135 16.47 -3.50 1.31
N ARG A 136 16.63 -2.20 1.50
CA ARG A 136 17.65 -1.39 0.80
C ARG A 136 19.08 -1.92 0.92
N ALA A 137 19.39 -2.62 2.01
CA ALA A 137 20.68 -3.32 2.16
C ALA A 137 20.88 -4.43 1.11
N SER A 138 19.78 -5.02 0.60
CA SER A 138 19.76 -5.94 -0.54
C SER A 138 19.39 -5.17 -1.81
N ALA A 139 20.37 -4.51 -2.41
CA ALA A 139 20.15 -3.65 -3.57
C ALA A 139 19.43 -4.34 -4.75
N ALA A 140 19.54 -5.66 -4.90
CA ALA A 140 18.86 -6.42 -5.95
C ALA A 140 17.35 -6.50 -5.69
N GLU A 141 16.95 -6.81 -4.45
CA GLU A 141 15.54 -6.93 -4.04
C GLU A 141 14.85 -5.56 -4.06
N ALA A 142 15.52 -4.52 -3.55
CA ALA A 142 15.02 -3.16 -3.58
C ALA A 142 14.79 -2.68 -5.03
N ARG A 143 15.78 -2.84 -5.93
CA ARG A 143 15.63 -2.48 -7.35
C ARG A 143 14.51 -3.27 -8.03
N PHE A 144 14.37 -4.55 -7.73
CA PHE A 144 13.30 -5.37 -8.28
C PHE A 144 11.92 -4.83 -7.86
N ALA A 145 11.69 -4.57 -6.58
CA ALA A 145 10.42 -4.03 -6.08
C ALA A 145 10.09 -2.67 -6.72
N VAL A 146 11.07 -1.78 -6.80
CA VAL A 146 10.94 -0.48 -7.47
C VAL A 146 10.61 -0.63 -8.96
N ALA A 147 11.27 -1.56 -9.66
CA ALA A 147 11.01 -1.79 -11.09
C ALA A 147 9.58 -2.28 -11.33
N VAL A 148 9.07 -3.16 -10.47
CA VAL A 148 7.68 -3.62 -10.55
C VAL A 148 6.71 -2.48 -10.21
N ALA A 149 6.94 -1.71 -9.16
CA ALA A 149 6.13 -0.55 -8.83
C ALA A 149 6.05 0.45 -9.99
N ARG A 150 7.17 0.74 -10.66
CA ARG A 150 7.23 1.59 -11.86
C ARG A 150 6.52 0.97 -13.07
N SER A 151 6.45 -0.35 -13.18
CA SER A 151 5.67 -0.98 -14.25
C SER A 151 4.15 -0.84 -14.06
N ILE A 152 3.71 -0.60 -12.82
CA ILE A 152 2.31 -0.31 -12.47
C ILE A 152 2.03 1.19 -12.61
N HIS A 153 2.96 2.01 -12.15
CA HIS A 153 2.88 3.47 -12.14
C HIS A 153 4.13 4.07 -12.83
N PRO A 154 4.11 4.25 -14.17
CA PRO A 154 5.30 4.69 -14.93
C PRO A 154 5.89 6.03 -14.50
N HIS A 155 5.07 6.91 -13.89
CA HIS A 155 5.46 8.24 -13.44
C HIS A 155 5.81 8.31 -11.95
N LEU A 156 5.93 7.16 -11.28
CA LEU A 156 6.18 7.07 -9.84
C LEU A 156 7.46 7.81 -9.45
N THR A 157 7.31 8.80 -8.59
CA THR A 157 8.44 9.51 -7.98
C THR A 157 8.91 8.73 -6.76
N ILE A 158 10.19 8.44 -6.72
CA ILE A 158 10.82 7.77 -5.58
C ILE A 158 11.63 8.82 -4.86
N PRO A 159 11.44 9.02 -3.55
CA PRO A 159 12.34 9.86 -2.76
C PRO A 159 13.76 9.32 -2.83
N ASP A 160 14.73 10.22 -2.91
CA ASP A 160 16.17 9.90 -2.89
C ASP A 160 16.62 9.34 -1.54
#